data_04eeb079d042aeafa44527db84a1ee92
#
_entry.id   04eeb079d042aeafa44527db84a1ee92
#
_cell.length_a   1.000
_cell.length_b   1.000
_cell.length_c   1.000
_cell.angle_alpha   90.00
_cell.angle_beta   90.00
_cell.angle_gamma   90.00
#
_symmetry.space_group_name_H-M   'P 1'
#
loop_
_entity.id
_entity.type
_entity.pdbx_description
1 polymer ?
#
loop_
_entity_poly.entity_id
_entity_poly.type
_entity_poly.pdbx_seq_one_letter_code
_entity_poly.pdbx_strand_id
1 'polypeptide(L)'
;LYFRTLGDRQNQEAFLRLARKVPYKIVLRERLAPHAVEAMLLGASGLLELYRGDAYTLDLRRSFEYLAAKYGIEATDASEWALTEIRPANRPVLRLAQAAEFFAQDEFIMERAMACRTEEDVRRLFCIEAPSYWRTHHVPGAESDESPKRIGAFKANIIGINLVAVLQFAYGSYTGSERLRDSALTLLERLPAEDNRYMRAWQAAGVRPRNAFESQALLQLATEYCA
;
A
#
# COMPACT_ATOMS: atom_id res chain seq x y z
N LEU A 1 -2.98 -8.28 -0.18
CA LEU A 1 -1.72 -7.92 -0.85
C LEU A 1 -1.41 -6.42 -0.76
N TYR A 2 -2.33 -5.50 -1.13
CA TYR A 2 -2.08 -4.05 -1.09
C TYR A 2 -1.58 -3.57 0.28
N PHE A 3 -2.34 -3.82 1.35
CA PHE A 3 -1.95 -3.45 2.70
C PHE A 3 -0.60 -4.08 3.12
N ARG A 4 -0.37 -5.35 2.78
CA ARG A 4 0.91 -6.00 3.04
C ARG A 4 2.07 -5.24 2.40
N THR A 5 1.92 -4.81 1.15
CA THR A 5 2.95 -4.07 0.42
C THR A 5 3.16 -2.66 0.99
N LEU A 6 2.10 -2.00 1.51
CA LEU A 6 2.22 -0.70 2.16
C LEU A 6 3.04 -0.76 3.46
N GLY A 7 2.92 -1.85 4.22
CA GLY A 7 3.56 -2.03 5.53
C GLY A 7 5.08 -2.20 5.48
N ASP A 8 5.68 -2.31 4.29
CA ASP A 8 7.06 -2.68 4.13
C ASP A 8 7.41 -3.92 4.99
N ARG A 9 8.67 -4.09 5.40
CA ARG A 9 9.06 -5.25 6.22
C ARG A 9 8.59 -5.15 7.68
N GLN A 10 8.57 -3.94 8.23
CA GLN A 10 8.36 -3.73 9.67
C GLN A 10 6.89 -3.78 10.07
N ASN A 11 5.97 -3.30 9.21
CA ASN A 11 4.56 -3.15 9.54
C ASN A 11 3.62 -4.06 8.72
N GLN A 12 4.15 -5.06 8.00
CA GLN A 12 3.33 -5.94 7.17
C GLN A 12 2.19 -6.60 7.95
N GLU A 13 2.50 -7.15 9.13
CA GLU A 13 1.52 -7.86 9.95
C GLU A 13 0.47 -6.92 10.56
N ALA A 14 0.88 -5.72 10.99
CA ALA A 14 -0.07 -4.71 11.48
C ALA A 14 -1.06 -4.29 10.39
N PHE A 15 -0.56 -4.03 9.18
CA PHE A 15 -1.42 -3.74 8.02
C PHE A 15 -2.33 -4.91 7.64
N LEU A 16 -1.87 -6.15 7.74
CA LEU A 16 -2.71 -7.33 7.45
C LEU A 16 -3.81 -7.52 8.51
N ARG A 17 -3.50 -7.31 9.79
CA ARG A 17 -4.51 -7.33 10.86
C ARG A 17 -5.57 -6.26 10.65
N LEU A 18 -5.15 -5.03 10.32
CA LEU A 18 -6.07 -3.96 9.99
C LEU A 18 -6.98 -4.32 8.81
N ALA A 19 -6.44 -4.88 7.74
CA ALA A 19 -7.23 -5.30 6.58
C ALA A 19 -8.28 -6.39 6.90
N ARG A 20 -8.05 -7.21 7.93
CA ARG A 20 -9.03 -8.18 8.42
C ARG A 20 -10.11 -7.52 9.29
N LYS A 21 -9.74 -6.50 10.07
CA LYS A 21 -10.67 -5.75 10.92
C LYS A 21 -11.59 -4.82 10.12
N VAL A 22 -11.07 -4.23 9.04
CA VAL A 22 -11.82 -3.34 8.15
C VAL A 22 -12.03 -4.04 6.80
N PRO A 23 -13.08 -4.84 6.64
CA PRO A 23 -13.35 -5.56 5.39
C PRO A 23 -13.57 -4.60 4.22
N TYR A 24 -13.02 -4.93 3.06
CA TYR A 24 -13.11 -4.11 1.85
C TYR A 24 -14.54 -3.69 1.48
N LYS A 25 -15.54 -4.56 1.72
CA LYS A 25 -16.96 -4.24 1.48
C LYS A 25 -17.45 -3.02 2.27
N ILE A 26 -16.88 -2.77 3.47
CA ILE A 26 -17.23 -1.61 4.29
C ILE A 26 -16.55 -0.36 3.70
N VAL A 27 -15.28 -0.47 3.33
CA VAL A 27 -14.54 0.59 2.64
C VAL A 27 -15.29 1.04 1.38
N LEU A 28 -15.77 0.09 0.56
CA LEU A 28 -16.55 0.40 -0.64
C LEU A 28 -17.86 1.15 -0.35
N ARG A 29 -18.52 0.87 0.77
CA ARG A 29 -19.74 1.58 1.15
C ARG A 29 -19.51 3.04 1.50
N GLU A 30 -18.36 3.33 2.11
CA GLU A 30 -17.99 4.68 2.54
C GLU A 30 -17.08 5.42 1.53
N ARG A 31 -16.75 4.82 0.39
CA ARG A 31 -15.76 5.35 -0.56
C ARG A 31 -16.06 6.77 -1.09
N LEU A 32 -17.35 7.15 -1.18
CA LEU A 32 -17.74 8.48 -1.64
C LEU A 32 -17.47 9.57 -0.59
N ALA A 33 -17.05 9.19 0.62
CA ALA A 33 -16.63 10.07 1.68
C ALA A 33 -15.17 9.72 2.07
N PRO A 34 -14.15 10.22 1.34
CA PRO A 34 -12.74 9.88 1.60
C PRO A 34 -12.32 10.08 3.05
N HIS A 35 -12.80 11.13 3.68
CA HIS A 35 -12.60 11.41 5.10
C HIS A 35 -13.14 10.29 6.02
N ALA A 36 -14.30 9.70 5.69
CA ALA A 36 -14.84 8.57 6.46
C ALA A 36 -13.95 7.31 6.31
N VAL A 37 -13.43 7.05 5.10
CA VAL A 37 -12.50 5.94 4.88
C VAL A 37 -11.20 6.17 5.64
N GLU A 38 -10.67 7.39 5.63
CA GLU A 38 -9.47 7.76 6.38
C GLU A 38 -9.69 7.60 7.88
N ALA A 39 -10.78 8.13 8.42
CA ALA A 39 -11.16 7.99 9.83
C ALA A 39 -11.27 6.52 10.24
N MET A 40 -11.88 5.70 9.39
CA MET A 40 -12.03 4.26 9.63
C MET A 40 -10.69 3.53 9.66
N LEU A 41 -9.79 3.78 8.69
CA LEU A 41 -8.50 3.11 8.64
C LEU A 41 -7.57 3.56 9.77
N LEU A 42 -7.48 4.87 10.03
CA LEU A 42 -6.65 5.43 11.10
C LEU A 42 -7.18 5.09 12.49
N GLY A 43 -8.50 5.14 12.68
CA GLY A 43 -9.13 4.80 13.95
C GLY A 43 -9.01 3.31 14.27
N ALA A 44 -9.36 2.44 13.33
CA ALA A 44 -9.26 1.00 13.50
C ALA A 44 -7.80 0.52 13.70
N SER A 45 -6.82 1.27 13.21
CA SER A 45 -5.40 1.00 13.45
C SER A 45 -4.94 1.31 14.89
N GLY A 46 -5.73 2.03 15.68
CA GLY A 46 -5.35 2.53 17.01
C GLY A 46 -4.39 3.72 16.98
N LEU A 47 -3.86 4.09 15.80
CA LEU A 47 -2.82 5.12 15.70
C LEU A 47 -3.33 6.53 16.06
N LEU A 48 -4.62 6.81 15.92
CA LEU A 48 -5.20 8.11 16.33
C LEU A 48 -5.05 8.37 17.83
N GLU A 49 -4.92 7.34 18.67
CA GLU A 49 -4.74 7.48 20.11
C GLU A 49 -3.35 8.04 20.49
N LEU A 50 -2.36 7.87 19.61
CA LEU A 50 -1.00 8.35 19.83
C LEU A 50 -0.85 9.87 19.56
N TYR A 51 -1.76 10.44 18.79
CA TYR A 51 -1.67 11.82 18.35
C TYR A 51 -2.81 12.65 18.95
N ARG A 52 -2.48 13.48 19.93
CA ARG A 52 -3.43 14.38 20.57
C ARG A 52 -3.40 15.71 19.81
N GLY A 53 -4.42 15.88 18.98
CA GLY A 53 -4.15 16.97 18.52
C GLY A 53 -4.81 18.17 18.00
N ASP A 54 -4.82 18.35 16.73
CA ASP A 54 -5.46 19.45 16.03
C ASP A 54 -6.93 19.12 15.71
N ALA A 55 -7.61 20.12 15.13
CA ALA A 55 -9.02 19.96 14.76
C ALA A 55 -9.26 18.81 13.77
N TYR A 56 -8.31 18.56 12.86
CA TYR A 56 -8.40 17.49 11.88
C TYR A 56 -8.39 16.11 12.53
N THR A 57 -7.46 15.87 13.44
CA THR A 57 -7.36 14.59 14.15
C THR A 57 -8.59 14.35 15.06
N LEU A 58 -9.09 15.40 15.70
CA LEU A 58 -10.32 15.32 16.51
C LEU A 58 -11.54 14.95 15.67
N ASP A 59 -11.63 15.49 14.45
CA ASP A 59 -12.73 15.19 13.53
C ASP A 59 -12.63 13.73 13.02
N LEU A 60 -11.43 13.25 12.69
CA LEU A 60 -11.20 11.84 12.36
C LEU A 60 -11.63 10.89 13.49
N ARG A 61 -11.35 11.24 14.76
CA ARG A 61 -11.77 10.43 15.92
C ARG A 61 -13.28 10.37 16.03
N ARG A 62 -13.98 11.52 15.97
CA ARG A 62 -15.45 11.56 16.03
C ARG A 62 -16.08 10.74 14.90
N SER A 63 -15.54 10.88 13.70
CA SER A 63 -15.97 10.11 12.54
C SER A 63 -15.74 8.61 12.75
N PHE A 64 -14.60 8.22 13.32
CA PHE A 64 -14.31 6.82 13.63
C PHE A 64 -15.25 6.27 14.71
N GLU A 65 -15.51 6.98 15.79
CA GLU A 65 -16.45 6.57 16.85
C GLU A 65 -17.82 6.22 16.25
N TYR A 66 -18.34 7.07 15.37
CA TYR A 66 -19.59 6.79 14.66
C TYR A 66 -19.49 5.55 13.77
N LEU A 67 -18.44 5.43 12.96
CA LEU A 67 -18.24 4.31 12.04
C LEU A 67 -17.97 2.99 12.78
N ALA A 68 -17.25 3.05 13.89
CA ALA A 68 -16.98 1.92 14.77
C ALA A 68 -18.29 1.36 15.34
N ALA A 69 -19.18 2.22 15.85
CA ALA A 69 -20.50 1.83 16.32
C ALA A 69 -21.37 1.28 15.18
N LYS A 70 -21.35 1.92 14.00
CA LYS A 70 -22.16 1.52 12.82
C LYS A 70 -21.79 0.14 12.29
N TYR A 71 -20.50 -0.21 12.31
CA TYR A 71 -19.98 -1.43 11.66
C TYR A 71 -19.44 -2.48 12.64
N GLY A 72 -19.45 -2.21 13.93
CA GLY A 72 -18.86 -3.10 14.93
C GLY A 72 -17.35 -3.25 14.80
N ILE A 73 -16.64 -2.15 14.47
CA ILE A 73 -15.19 -2.15 14.30
C ILE A 73 -14.53 -1.75 15.61
N GLU A 74 -13.64 -2.60 16.10
CA GLU A 74 -12.79 -2.29 17.26
C GLU A 74 -11.40 -1.84 16.82
N ALA A 75 -10.81 -0.86 17.50
CA ALA A 75 -9.43 -0.47 17.25
C ALA A 75 -8.45 -1.58 17.62
N THR A 76 -7.33 -1.65 16.92
CA THR A 76 -6.16 -2.45 17.33
C THR A 76 -5.33 -1.66 18.35
N ASP A 77 -4.44 -2.35 19.06
CA ASP A 77 -3.47 -1.67 19.91
C ASP A 77 -2.42 -0.97 19.06
N ALA A 78 -2.16 0.31 19.35
CA ALA A 78 -1.14 1.10 18.65
C ALA A 78 0.27 0.54 18.84
N SER A 79 0.54 -0.24 19.91
CA SER A 79 1.83 -0.90 20.15
C SER A 79 2.18 -1.97 19.11
N GLU A 80 1.19 -2.41 18.32
CA GLU A 80 1.41 -3.35 17.22
C GLU A 80 2.17 -2.75 16.02
N TRP A 81 2.33 -1.41 16.00
CA TRP A 81 3.00 -0.71 14.93
C TRP A 81 4.46 -0.38 15.30
N ALA A 82 5.38 -0.73 14.42
CA ALA A 82 6.74 -0.21 14.48
C ALA A 82 6.72 1.26 14.00
N LEU A 83 7.10 2.20 14.89
CA LEU A 83 7.05 3.63 14.61
C LEU A 83 8.44 4.30 14.63
N THR A 84 9.45 3.59 15.15
CA THR A 84 10.85 4.04 15.21
C THR A 84 11.60 3.67 13.94
N GLU A 85 12.64 4.44 13.62
CA GLU A 85 13.52 4.20 12.47
C GLU A 85 12.83 4.16 11.10
N ILE A 86 11.63 4.78 11.01
CA ILE A 86 10.86 4.85 9.77
C ILE A 86 11.06 6.21 9.11
N ARG A 87 11.41 6.20 7.84
CA ARG A 87 11.45 7.43 7.02
C ARG A 87 10.09 8.13 7.05
N PRO A 88 10.03 9.48 7.14
CA PRO A 88 8.77 10.21 7.26
C PRO A 88 7.72 9.81 6.21
N ALA A 89 8.12 9.65 4.96
CA ALA A 89 7.23 9.24 3.87
C ALA A 89 6.65 7.82 4.00
N ASN A 90 7.22 6.97 4.87
CA ASN A 90 6.77 5.59 5.08
C ASN A 90 6.01 5.41 6.40
N ARG A 91 5.74 6.48 7.14
CA ARG A 91 4.99 6.39 8.40
C ARG A 91 3.62 5.74 8.19
N PRO A 92 3.20 4.80 9.05
CA PRO A 92 1.94 4.09 8.89
C PRO A 92 0.73 5.00 8.74
N VAL A 93 0.65 6.07 9.53
CA VAL A 93 -0.46 7.06 9.46
C VAL A 93 -0.58 7.68 8.07
N LEU A 94 0.54 8.08 7.47
CA LEU A 94 0.56 8.65 6.12
C LEU A 94 0.18 7.58 5.06
N ARG A 95 0.66 6.34 5.22
CA ARG A 95 0.30 5.23 4.32
C ARG A 95 -1.18 4.89 4.39
N LEU A 96 -1.80 4.99 5.57
CA LEU A 96 -3.24 4.77 5.74
C LEU A 96 -4.06 5.90 5.11
N ALA A 97 -3.63 7.16 5.25
CA ALA A 97 -4.25 8.29 4.56
C ALA A 97 -4.17 8.14 3.02
N GLN A 98 -3.01 7.73 2.48
CA GLN A 98 -2.87 7.40 1.06
C GLN A 98 -3.76 6.23 0.64
N ALA A 99 -3.93 5.22 1.49
CA ALA A 99 -4.81 4.10 1.22
C ALA A 99 -6.28 4.53 1.20
N ALA A 100 -6.69 5.46 2.05
CA ALA A 100 -8.05 6.02 2.04
C ALA A 100 -8.36 6.67 0.69
N GLU A 101 -7.48 7.56 0.21
CA GLU A 101 -7.62 8.18 -1.10
C GLU A 101 -7.60 7.15 -2.25
N PHE A 102 -6.75 6.11 -2.15
CA PHE A 102 -6.71 5.04 -3.13
C PHE A 102 -8.07 4.35 -3.27
N PHE A 103 -8.71 4.01 -2.15
CA PHE A 103 -10.02 3.34 -2.17
C PHE A 103 -11.18 4.28 -2.55
N ALA A 104 -11.01 5.59 -2.36
CA ALA A 104 -12.02 6.58 -2.73
C ALA A 104 -12.07 6.85 -4.24
N GLN A 105 -11.00 6.58 -4.99
CA GLN A 105 -10.92 6.90 -6.42
C GLN A 105 -11.97 6.19 -7.27
N ASP A 106 -12.21 4.90 -7.00
CA ASP A 106 -12.99 4.06 -7.89
C ASP A 106 -13.49 2.80 -7.18
N GLU A 107 -14.66 2.31 -7.57
CA GLU A 107 -15.17 1.00 -7.14
C GLU A 107 -14.56 -0.16 -7.95
N PHE A 108 -14.04 0.11 -9.13
CA PHE A 108 -13.48 -0.86 -10.07
C PHE A 108 -11.96 -1.01 -9.97
N ILE A 109 -11.39 -0.78 -8.78
CA ILE A 109 -9.93 -0.88 -8.54
C ILE A 109 -9.37 -2.22 -9.00
N MET A 110 -10.10 -3.32 -8.75
CA MET A 110 -9.69 -4.66 -9.16
C MET A 110 -9.60 -4.77 -10.69
N GLU A 111 -10.61 -4.28 -11.39
CA GLU A 111 -10.66 -4.29 -12.86
C GLU A 111 -9.52 -3.44 -13.43
N ARG A 112 -9.27 -2.26 -12.86
CA ARG A 112 -8.15 -1.41 -13.27
C ARG A 112 -6.80 -2.08 -13.03
N ALA A 113 -6.61 -2.76 -11.90
CA ALA A 113 -5.39 -3.53 -11.64
C ALA A 113 -5.23 -4.68 -12.66
N MET A 114 -6.32 -5.37 -12.99
CA MET A 114 -6.32 -6.42 -14.03
C MET A 114 -6.05 -5.88 -15.43
N ALA A 115 -6.31 -4.60 -15.68
CA ALA A 115 -6.07 -3.93 -16.97
C ALA A 115 -4.65 -3.37 -17.12
N CYS A 116 -3.85 -3.25 -16.06
CA CYS A 116 -2.47 -2.73 -16.14
C CYS A 116 -1.59 -3.58 -17.07
N ARG A 117 -0.83 -2.92 -17.95
CA ARG A 117 0.08 -3.56 -18.91
C ARG A 117 1.46 -2.92 -18.93
N THR A 118 1.61 -1.76 -18.35
CA THR A 118 2.82 -0.93 -18.38
C THR A 118 3.15 -0.36 -17.01
N GLU A 119 4.39 0.09 -16.84
CA GLU A 119 4.80 0.86 -15.66
C GLU A 119 3.93 2.11 -15.46
N GLU A 120 3.58 2.78 -16.55
CA GLU A 120 2.74 3.99 -16.51
C GLU A 120 1.32 3.68 -15.99
N ASP A 121 0.73 2.55 -16.37
CA ASP A 121 -0.58 2.13 -15.83
C ASP A 121 -0.50 1.91 -14.34
N VAL A 122 0.56 1.23 -13.87
CA VAL A 122 0.81 0.99 -12.45
C VAL A 122 1.01 2.31 -11.69
N ARG A 123 1.81 3.23 -12.22
CA ARG A 123 2.02 4.55 -11.61
C ARG A 123 0.73 5.36 -11.55
N ARG A 124 -0.05 5.38 -12.61
CA ARG A 124 -1.34 6.09 -12.65
C ARG A 124 -2.32 5.56 -11.62
N LEU A 125 -2.31 4.26 -11.35
CA LEU A 125 -3.19 3.63 -10.39
C LEU A 125 -2.72 3.83 -8.94
N PHE A 126 -1.42 3.79 -8.67
CA PHE A 126 -0.89 3.71 -7.30
C PHE A 126 -0.08 4.91 -6.80
N CYS A 127 0.32 5.87 -7.66
CA CYS A 127 0.98 7.09 -7.20
C CYS A 127 -0.02 8.10 -6.62
N ILE A 128 -0.70 7.69 -5.56
CA ILE A 128 -1.76 8.44 -4.89
C ILE A 128 -1.18 9.45 -3.91
N GLU A 129 -1.72 10.65 -3.90
CA GLU A 129 -1.45 11.68 -2.91
C GLU A 129 -2.41 11.53 -1.73
N ALA A 130 -1.92 11.71 -0.52
CA ALA A 130 -2.75 11.78 0.68
C ALA A 130 -3.63 13.04 0.67
N PRO A 131 -4.70 13.11 1.46
CA PRO A 131 -5.55 14.30 1.59
C PRO A 131 -4.76 15.58 1.87
N SER A 132 -5.34 16.75 1.57
CA SER A 132 -4.64 18.05 1.62
C SER A 132 -3.98 18.36 2.96
N TYR A 133 -4.57 17.96 4.07
CA TYR A 133 -3.98 18.07 5.41
C TYR A 133 -2.54 17.53 5.46
N TRP A 134 -2.29 16.39 4.83
CA TRP A 134 -1.00 15.73 4.85
C TRP A 134 0.08 16.44 4.03
N ARG A 135 -0.26 17.44 3.22
CA ARG A 135 0.75 18.20 2.47
C ARG A 135 1.76 18.87 3.41
N THR A 136 1.30 19.29 4.59
CA THR A 136 2.12 19.91 5.63
C THR A 136 2.36 19.00 6.84
N HIS A 137 2.00 17.72 6.78
CA HIS A 137 2.14 16.81 7.91
C HIS A 137 2.69 15.44 7.48
N HIS A 138 3.56 14.86 8.30
CA HIS A 138 3.95 13.45 8.22
C HIS A 138 3.33 12.61 9.35
N VAL A 139 2.92 13.29 10.40
CA VAL A 139 2.14 12.74 11.53
C VAL A 139 1.14 13.79 11.96
N PRO A 140 0.00 13.40 12.54
CA PRO A 140 -0.99 14.36 13.03
C PRO A 140 -0.43 15.33 14.06
N GLY A 141 -0.77 16.60 13.92
CA GLY A 141 -0.40 17.65 14.88
C GLY A 141 1.07 18.12 14.82
N ALA A 142 1.87 17.60 13.88
CA ALA A 142 3.25 18.04 13.70
C ALA A 142 3.48 18.54 12.26
N GLU A 143 3.56 19.85 12.12
CA GLU A 143 3.80 20.49 10.83
C GLU A 143 5.19 20.15 10.26
N SER A 144 5.26 20.09 8.97
CA SER A 144 6.46 19.89 8.15
C SER A 144 6.41 20.80 6.93
N ASP A 145 7.51 20.93 6.22
CA ASP A 145 7.53 21.64 4.94
C ASP A 145 6.44 21.11 4.00
N GLU A 146 5.77 22.05 3.33
CA GLU A 146 4.73 21.70 2.37
C GLU A 146 5.32 20.94 1.18
N SER A 147 4.77 19.76 0.93
CA SER A 147 5.12 18.95 -0.22
C SER A 147 4.03 17.92 -0.51
N PRO A 148 3.84 17.51 -1.78
CA PRO A 148 2.93 16.43 -2.10
C PRO A 148 3.35 15.13 -1.39
N LYS A 149 2.50 14.62 -0.53
CA LYS A 149 2.72 13.35 0.19
C LYS A 149 2.08 12.21 -0.61
N ARG A 150 2.75 11.81 -1.68
CA ARG A 150 2.27 10.74 -2.57
C ARG A 150 3.09 9.45 -2.47
N ILE A 151 2.48 8.36 -2.85
CA ILE A 151 3.21 7.11 -3.12
C ILE A 151 4.13 7.37 -4.30
N GLY A 152 5.44 7.26 -4.09
CA GLY A 152 6.43 7.46 -5.15
C GLY A 152 6.49 6.31 -6.15
N ALA A 153 7.03 6.56 -7.35
CA ALA A 153 7.15 5.60 -8.43
C ALA A 153 7.80 4.27 -8.01
N PHE A 154 8.87 4.32 -7.21
CA PHE A 154 9.50 3.12 -6.68
C PHE A 154 8.52 2.22 -5.91
N LYS A 155 7.75 2.80 -4.99
CA LYS A 155 6.76 2.04 -4.21
C LYS A 155 5.60 1.56 -5.07
N ALA A 156 5.16 2.36 -6.04
CA ALA A 156 4.14 1.96 -7.01
C ALA A 156 4.61 0.74 -7.82
N ASN A 157 5.88 0.73 -8.27
CA ASN A 157 6.44 -0.41 -8.99
C ASN A 157 6.50 -1.67 -8.12
N ILE A 158 6.87 -1.56 -6.84
CA ILE A 158 6.80 -2.69 -5.89
C ILE A 158 5.37 -3.19 -5.72
N ILE A 159 4.36 -2.31 -5.71
CA ILE A 159 2.94 -2.71 -5.72
C ILE A 159 2.59 -3.42 -7.04
N GLY A 160 3.08 -2.91 -8.17
CA GLY A 160 2.92 -3.54 -9.48
C GLY A 160 3.41 -4.98 -9.50
N ILE A 161 4.60 -5.21 -8.95
CA ILE A 161 5.22 -6.55 -8.86
C ILE A 161 4.43 -7.45 -7.90
N ASN A 162 4.22 -7.01 -6.66
CA ASN A 162 3.74 -7.87 -5.56
C ASN A 162 2.21 -7.95 -5.44
N LEU A 163 1.48 -7.09 -6.16
CA LEU A 163 0.03 -7.11 -6.19
C LEU A 163 -0.49 -7.37 -7.60
N VAL A 164 -0.17 -6.48 -8.57
CA VAL A 164 -0.82 -6.50 -9.89
C VAL A 164 -0.44 -7.75 -10.68
N ALA A 165 0.86 -8.01 -10.85
CA ALA A 165 1.32 -9.18 -11.59
C ALA A 165 0.88 -10.49 -10.92
N VAL A 166 0.98 -10.57 -9.59
CA VAL A 166 0.52 -11.74 -8.82
C VAL A 166 -0.98 -11.95 -8.99
N LEU A 167 -1.78 -10.89 -8.93
CA LEU A 167 -3.22 -10.94 -9.09
C LEU A 167 -3.63 -11.40 -10.49
N GLN A 168 -3.03 -10.80 -11.53
CA GLN A 168 -3.28 -11.17 -12.93
C GLN A 168 -2.93 -12.64 -13.18
N PHE A 169 -1.77 -13.09 -12.71
CA PHE A 169 -1.32 -14.46 -12.87
C PHE A 169 -2.22 -15.46 -12.12
N ALA A 170 -2.52 -15.18 -10.86
CA ALA A 170 -3.36 -16.05 -10.03
C ALA A 170 -4.78 -16.15 -10.58
N TYR A 171 -5.39 -15.02 -10.96
CA TYR A 171 -6.73 -15.02 -11.54
C TYR A 171 -6.76 -15.65 -12.93
N GLY A 172 -5.73 -15.40 -13.74
CA GLY A 172 -5.56 -16.08 -15.04
C GLY A 172 -5.43 -17.60 -14.90
N SER A 173 -4.70 -18.06 -13.90
CA SER A 173 -4.57 -19.49 -13.60
C SER A 173 -5.91 -20.09 -13.12
N TYR A 174 -6.63 -19.38 -12.25
CA TYR A 174 -7.93 -19.82 -11.74
C TYR A 174 -9.00 -19.89 -12.83
N THR A 175 -9.02 -18.94 -13.77
CA THR A 175 -10.03 -18.88 -14.85
C THR A 175 -9.60 -19.58 -16.14
N GLY A 176 -8.38 -20.16 -16.20
CA GLY A 176 -7.81 -20.73 -17.42
C GLY A 176 -7.44 -19.70 -18.50
N SER A 177 -7.33 -18.40 -18.14
CA SER A 177 -7.01 -17.33 -19.11
C SER A 177 -5.51 -17.21 -19.33
N GLU A 178 -5.00 -17.77 -20.43
CA GLU A 178 -3.60 -17.60 -20.86
C GLU A 178 -3.24 -16.12 -21.04
N ARG A 179 -4.15 -15.37 -21.67
CA ARG A 179 -3.94 -13.92 -21.87
C ARG A 179 -3.63 -13.15 -20.58
N LEU A 180 -4.26 -13.50 -19.46
CA LEU A 180 -3.98 -12.83 -18.18
C LEU A 180 -2.64 -13.27 -17.59
N ARG A 181 -2.28 -14.54 -17.71
CA ARG A 181 -0.97 -15.04 -17.28
C ARG A 181 0.16 -14.36 -18.06
N ASP A 182 0.02 -14.30 -19.39
CA ASP A 182 0.99 -13.63 -20.28
C ASP A 182 1.07 -12.13 -19.98
N SER A 183 -0.07 -11.49 -19.68
CA SER A 183 -0.09 -10.08 -19.26
C SER A 183 0.69 -9.85 -17.99
N ALA A 184 0.61 -10.75 -17.01
CA ALA A 184 1.38 -10.66 -15.77
C ALA A 184 2.89 -10.74 -16.01
N LEU A 185 3.32 -11.69 -16.85
CA LEU A 185 4.73 -11.86 -17.20
C LEU A 185 5.24 -10.64 -17.99
N THR A 186 4.49 -10.20 -19.00
CA THR A 186 4.81 -8.99 -19.77
C THR A 186 4.90 -7.74 -18.88
N LEU A 187 4.02 -7.63 -17.87
CA LEU A 187 4.10 -6.52 -16.92
C LEU A 187 5.41 -6.57 -16.12
N LEU A 188 5.82 -7.74 -15.62
CA LEU A 188 7.10 -7.90 -14.93
C LEU A 188 8.30 -7.56 -15.81
N GLU A 189 8.26 -7.88 -17.10
CA GLU A 189 9.31 -7.53 -18.05
C GLU A 189 9.40 -6.01 -18.29
N ARG A 190 8.29 -5.29 -18.17
CA ARG A 190 8.20 -3.82 -18.37
C ARG A 190 8.45 -3.00 -17.12
N LEU A 191 8.29 -3.60 -15.94
CA LEU A 191 8.61 -2.94 -14.68
C LEU A 191 10.11 -2.95 -14.44
N PRO A 192 10.68 -1.88 -13.83
CA PRO A 192 12.09 -1.85 -13.49
C PRO A 192 12.44 -2.94 -12.47
N ALA A 193 13.69 -3.39 -12.50
CA ALA A 193 14.22 -4.31 -11.51
C ALA A 193 14.09 -3.73 -10.09
N GLU A 194 13.88 -4.60 -9.12
CA GLU A 194 13.86 -4.19 -7.71
C GLU A 194 15.25 -3.73 -7.25
N ASP A 195 15.29 -2.79 -6.31
CA ASP A 195 16.50 -2.45 -5.55
C ASP A 195 16.33 -2.93 -4.10
N ASN A 196 16.97 -4.04 -3.78
CA ASN A 196 16.98 -4.61 -2.44
C ASN A 196 18.36 -5.24 -2.14
N ARG A 197 18.54 -5.72 -0.90
CA ARG A 197 19.83 -6.30 -0.48
C ARG A 197 20.30 -7.48 -1.37
N TYR A 198 19.36 -8.28 -1.86
CA TYR A 198 19.68 -9.43 -2.70
C TYR A 198 20.15 -8.98 -4.08
N MET A 199 19.46 -8.00 -4.67
CA MET A 199 19.86 -7.44 -5.96
C MET A 199 21.23 -6.75 -5.88
N ARG A 200 21.53 -6.06 -4.78
CA ARG A 200 22.85 -5.48 -4.55
C ARG A 200 23.96 -6.57 -4.42
N ALA A 201 23.64 -7.69 -3.76
CA ALA A 201 24.58 -8.83 -3.70
C ALA A 201 24.83 -9.43 -5.08
N TRP A 202 23.79 -9.64 -5.90
CA TRP A 202 23.95 -10.10 -7.27
C TRP A 202 24.75 -9.12 -8.14
N GLN A 203 24.51 -7.82 -7.99
CA GLN A 203 25.28 -6.78 -8.70
C GLN A 203 26.77 -6.80 -8.32
N ALA A 204 27.08 -7.01 -7.04
CA ALA A 204 28.45 -7.17 -6.57
C ALA A 204 29.14 -8.43 -7.17
N ALA A 205 28.34 -9.48 -7.45
CA ALA A 205 28.78 -10.69 -8.14
C ALA A 205 28.80 -10.56 -9.69
N GLY A 206 28.52 -9.36 -10.24
CA GLY A 206 28.54 -9.09 -11.67
C GLY A 206 27.22 -9.37 -12.42
N VAL A 207 26.15 -9.77 -11.72
CA VAL A 207 24.84 -10.05 -12.31
C VAL A 207 23.91 -8.87 -12.09
N ARG A 208 23.40 -8.26 -13.17
CA ARG A 208 22.52 -7.07 -13.11
C ARG A 208 21.19 -7.38 -13.79
N PRO A 209 20.08 -7.49 -13.04
CA PRO A 209 18.77 -7.67 -13.62
C PRO A 209 18.34 -6.41 -14.39
N ARG A 210 17.72 -6.60 -15.54
CA ARG A 210 17.25 -5.50 -16.42
C ARG A 210 15.83 -5.04 -16.06
N ASN A 211 15.03 -5.93 -15.49
CA ASN A 211 13.61 -5.71 -15.20
C ASN A 211 13.14 -6.51 -13.98
N ALA A 212 11.86 -6.33 -13.61
CA ALA A 212 11.29 -7.00 -12.46
C ALA A 212 11.23 -8.53 -12.63
N PHE A 213 11.00 -9.03 -13.84
CA PHE A 213 10.99 -10.47 -14.09
C PHE A 213 12.34 -11.13 -13.73
N GLU A 214 13.44 -10.54 -14.21
CA GLU A 214 14.78 -11.02 -13.88
C GLU A 214 15.10 -10.86 -12.38
N SER A 215 14.71 -9.74 -11.76
CA SER A 215 14.96 -9.54 -10.32
C SER A 215 14.15 -10.51 -9.44
N GLN A 216 12.94 -10.88 -9.83
CA GLN A 216 12.16 -11.90 -9.12
C GLN A 216 12.78 -13.29 -9.26
N ALA A 217 13.28 -13.66 -10.44
CA ALA A 217 13.99 -14.91 -10.63
C ALA A 217 15.28 -14.98 -9.77
N LEU A 218 16.08 -13.90 -9.74
CA LEU A 218 17.27 -13.79 -8.90
C LEU A 218 16.93 -13.81 -7.40
N LEU A 219 15.81 -13.23 -7.00
CA LEU A 219 15.33 -13.28 -5.61
C LEU A 219 14.97 -14.72 -5.21
N GLN A 220 14.26 -15.44 -6.07
CA GLN A 220 13.94 -16.85 -5.85
C GLN A 220 15.22 -17.69 -5.69
N LEU A 221 16.18 -17.54 -6.61
CA LEU A 221 17.47 -18.24 -6.51
C LEU A 221 18.17 -17.92 -5.19
N ALA A 222 18.22 -16.66 -4.77
CA ALA A 222 18.88 -16.26 -3.53
C ALA A 222 18.20 -16.85 -2.28
N THR A 223 16.87 -16.99 -2.28
CA THR A 223 16.10 -17.48 -1.12
C THR A 223 16.02 -19.00 -1.05
N GLU A 224 16.05 -19.69 -2.17
CA GLU A 224 15.91 -21.16 -2.21
C GLU A 224 17.27 -21.89 -2.23
N TYR A 225 18.31 -21.29 -2.81
CA TYR A 225 19.58 -21.98 -3.07
C TYR A 225 20.82 -21.33 -2.42
N CYS A 226 20.71 -20.10 -1.90
CA CYS A 226 21.82 -19.35 -1.29
C CYS A 226 21.57 -19.02 0.20
N ALA A 227 20.59 -19.64 0.85
CA ALA A 227 20.26 -19.43 2.26
C ALA A 227 21.06 -20.35 3.18
#